data_0e0240994e43d7502a01cdc56db7fc32
#
_entry.id   0e0240994e43d7502a01cdc56db7fc32
#
_cell.length_a   1.000
_cell.length_b   1.000
_cell.length_c   1.000
_cell.angle_alpha   90.00
_cell.angle_beta   90.00
_cell.angle_gamma   90.00
#
_symmetry.space_group_name_H-M   'P 1'
#
loop_
_entity.id
_entity.type
_entity.pdbx_description
1 polymer ?
#
loop_
_entity_poly.entity_id
_entity_poly.type
_entity_poly.pdbx_seq_one_letter_code
_entity_poly.pdbx_strand_id
1 'polypeptide(L)'
;MRVNFLTDPSKYKHWKLNVSSERAELVLDVDENGGLYKGYELKLNSYDLGVDIELNDAVQRLRFEHPNVKVVILKSGKDRVFCAGANIKMLGAASHADKVNFCKFTNETRNAIEDASQNSGQTYIAAVEGACAGGGYELALATEHIILVDDGSSSVSLPEVALLAVLPGTGGITRVTDKRMVRRDRADIFCSTEAGVRGGRALEWNLVDDIVSTTKFNQLVEQRACEIAICSDRPNDQKGIKLNPLKLKMENNSWKYSAVKVDLDPKLGVGEITILGPNEDAPNSIDQLLEEGDGFWPLRVARELDDALLQIRFNELEIGVIVFKSAGSPSEVLKYCNFLQKNKGHWLVREILLYWTRVLKRVDLTSRSLISLITPDSCFGGFLAEIIFASDRSFMCEGVFEEFDDIEASIILTSCNFGGHPMCNGLSRLETRFLGQQEMLGDIELKLDTPIFAEQADRLGLVSASCDDIDWDDEVRLFLEERTSFSPDALSAMEANTRFAGPETMETKIFGRLTAWQNWIFQRPNAVGDNGALKLYGTGKKADFDKKRV
;
A
#
# COMPACT_ATOMS: atom_id res chain seq x y z
N MET A 1 21.07 -8.79 0.61
CA MET A 1 20.78 -8.36 2.01
C MET A 1 19.27 -8.29 2.13
N ARG A 2 18.67 -8.86 3.19
CA ARG A 2 17.23 -8.79 3.43
C ARG A 2 16.84 -7.37 3.86
N VAL A 3 15.80 -6.80 3.25
CA VAL A 3 15.23 -5.51 3.66
C VAL A 3 14.41 -5.72 4.92
N ASN A 4 14.61 -4.86 5.92
CA ASN A 4 13.84 -4.86 7.16
C ASN A 4 13.02 -3.55 7.24
N PHE A 5 11.71 -3.68 7.40
CA PHE A 5 10.78 -2.55 7.49
C PHE A 5 10.51 -2.11 8.93
N LEU A 6 10.97 -2.89 9.91
CA LEU A 6 10.76 -2.60 11.33
C LEU A 6 11.79 -1.57 11.83
N THR A 7 11.30 -0.39 12.18
CA THR A 7 12.09 0.70 12.75
C THR A 7 11.31 1.43 13.84
N ASP A 8 11.93 2.39 14.48
CA ASP A 8 11.32 3.30 15.47
C ASP A 8 12.10 4.62 15.53
N PRO A 9 11.54 5.71 16.09
CA PRO A 9 12.17 7.04 16.08
C PRO A 9 13.56 7.08 16.72
N SER A 10 13.87 6.18 17.66
CA SER A 10 15.22 6.11 18.27
C SER A 10 16.30 5.57 17.33
N LYS A 11 15.90 4.94 16.24
CA LYS A 11 16.78 4.32 15.23
C LYS A 11 16.85 5.11 13.93
N TYR A 12 16.03 6.16 13.78
CA TYR A 12 16.05 6.97 12.57
C TYR A 12 17.41 7.63 12.34
N LYS A 13 17.88 7.56 11.11
CA LYS A 13 19.14 8.17 10.64
C LYS A 13 18.88 9.39 9.76
N HIS A 14 17.68 9.47 9.17
CA HIS A 14 17.36 10.37 8.09
C HIS A 14 16.23 11.35 8.44
N TRP A 15 15.35 10.95 9.35
CA TRP A 15 14.24 11.77 9.78
C TRP A 15 14.33 12.10 11.27
N LYS A 16 13.95 13.31 11.61
CA LYS A 16 13.72 13.73 13.00
C LYS A 16 12.24 14.03 13.16
N LEU A 17 11.60 13.36 14.11
CA LEU A 17 10.20 13.56 14.46
C LEU A 17 10.13 14.39 15.74
N ASN A 18 9.63 15.62 15.62
CA ASN A 18 9.41 16.54 16.74
C ASN A 18 7.91 16.75 16.89
N VAL A 19 7.35 16.43 18.05
CA VAL A 19 5.92 16.59 18.32
C VAL A 19 5.72 17.65 19.39
N SER A 20 4.82 18.59 19.13
CA SER A 20 4.48 19.69 20.02
C SER A 20 2.98 19.95 19.99
N SER A 21 2.25 19.48 21.03
CA SER A 21 0.81 19.65 21.17
C SER A 21 0.04 19.20 19.89
N GLU A 22 -0.54 20.15 19.16
CA GLU A 22 -1.37 19.91 17.98
C GLU A 22 -0.56 19.83 16.66
N ARG A 23 0.78 19.92 16.72
CA ARG A 23 1.68 19.96 15.57
C ARG A 23 2.81 18.99 15.69
N ALA A 24 3.29 18.54 14.55
CA ALA A 24 4.53 17.81 14.43
C ALA A 24 5.40 18.39 13.31
N GLU A 25 6.69 18.27 13.46
CA GLU A 25 7.66 18.51 12.40
C GLU A 25 8.35 17.21 12.04
N LEU A 26 8.35 16.90 10.77
CA LEU A 26 9.18 15.88 10.15
C LEU A 26 10.32 16.57 9.43
N VAL A 27 11.51 16.49 10.01
CA VAL A 27 12.71 17.16 9.49
C VAL A 27 13.53 16.13 8.72
N LEU A 28 13.65 16.32 7.40
CA LEU A 28 14.51 15.53 6.54
C LEU A 28 15.97 15.99 6.70
N ASP A 29 16.76 15.22 7.40
CA ASP A 29 18.19 15.47 7.63
C ASP A 29 18.98 14.19 7.39
N VAL A 30 19.12 13.85 6.10
CA VAL A 30 19.64 12.57 5.65
C VAL A 30 21.11 12.40 6.06
N ASP A 31 21.42 11.29 6.74
CA ASP A 31 22.78 10.84 6.96
C ASP A 31 23.36 10.38 5.60
N GLU A 32 24.33 11.12 5.09
CA GLU A 32 24.93 10.85 3.78
C GLU A 32 25.55 9.45 3.67
N ASN A 33 26.04 8.91 4.79
CA ASN A 33 26.65 7.58 4.88
C ASN A 33 25.67 6.49 5.38
N GLY A 34 24.42 6.88 5.67
CA GLY A 34 23.38 6.03 6.24
C GLY A 34 22.63 5.16 5.22
N GLY A 35 23.05 5.11 3.96
CA GLY A 35 22.38 4.39 2.88
C GLY A 35 22.09 2.93 3.22
N LEU A 36 20.95 2.41 2.74
CA LEU A 36 20.50 1.03 2.99
C LEU A 36 21.48 -0.01 2.44
N TYR A 37 22.13 0.30 1.31
CA TYR A 37 23.16 -0.54 0.69
C TYR A 37 24.49 0.20 0.61
N LYS A 38 25.58 -0.56 0.48
CA LYS A 38 26.91 0.00 0.26
C LYS A 38 27.09 0.45 -1.19
N GLY A 39 27.96 1.45 -1.42
CA GLY A 39 28.41 1.87 -2.76
C GLY A 39 27.86 3.19 -3.25
N TYR A 40 27.07 3.90 -2.47
CA TYR A 40 26.58 5.26 -2.74
C TYR A 40 26.52 6.10 -1.47
N GLU A 41 26.47 7.40 -1.64
CA GLU A 41 26.28 8.40 -0.58
C GLU A 41 24.99 9.17 -0.86
N LEU A 42 24.23 9.48 0.20
CA LEU A 42 22.93 10.19 0.13
C LEU A 42 23.14 11.71 0.25
N LYS A 43 23.86 12.32 -0.71
CA LYS A 43 24.13 13.76 -0.71
C LYS A 43 22.87 14.58 -1.01
N LEU A 44 22.86 15.82 -0.56
CA LEU A 44 21.81 16.80 -0.84
C LEU A 44 20.39 16.33 -0.44
N ASN A 45 20.30 15.69 0.72
CA ASN A 45 19.03 15.06 1.15
C ASN A 45 18.42 14.12 0.08
N SER A 46 19.26 13.52 -0.78
CA SER A 46 18.77 12.45 -1.64
C SER A 46 18.38 11.23 -0.82
N TYR A 47 17.50 10.41 -1.35
CA TYR A 47 16.99 9.30 -0.57
C TYR A 47 17.04 7.96 -1.30
N ASP A 48 17.06 6.91 -0.50
CA ASP A 48 16.86 5.52 -0.89
C ASP A 48 15.65 4.93 -0.16
N LEU A 49 15.44 3.63 -0.26
CA LEU A 49 14.37 2.93 0.44
C LEU A 49 14.43 3.09 1.96
N GLY A 50 15.63 3.20 2.55
CA GLY A 50 15.80 3.37 4.01
C GLY A 50 15.17 4.67 4.51
N VAL A 51 15.32 5.74 3.76
CA VAL A 51 14.69 7.04 4.07
C VAL A 51 13.16 6.95 4.02
N ASP A 52 12.61 6.25 3.04
CA ASP A 52 11.15 6.05 2.93
C ASP A 52 10.60 5.08 3.99
N ILE A 53 11.37 4.08 4.44
CA ILE A 53 10.97 3.20 5.56
C ILE A 53 10.78 4.02 6.84
N GLU A 54 11.70 4.91 7.16
CA GLU A 54 11.59 5.79 8.33
C GLU A 54 10.40 6.75 8.19
N LEU A 55 10.16 7.32 7.00
CA LEU A 55 9.01 8.20 6.74
C LEU A 55 7.67 7.44 6.91
N ASN A 56 7.58 6.22 6.37
CA ASN A 56 6.38 5.40 6.51
C ASN A 56 6.08 5.08 7.97
N ASP A 57 7.09 4.71 8.76
CA ASP A 57 6.95 4.47 10.20
C ASP A 57 6.53 5.75 10.94
N ALA A 58 7.15 6.90 10.61
CA ALA A 58 6.81 8.19 11.22
C ALA A 58 5.35 8.60 10.95
N VAL A 59 4.85 8.42 9.71
CA VAL A 59 3.46 8.68 9.34
C VAL A 59 2.50 7.79 10.14
N GLN A 60 2.81 6.50 10.30
CA GLN A 60 2.00 5.60 11.11
C GLN A 60 2.00 6.00 12.59
N ARG A 61 3.16 6.33 13.17
CA ARG A 61 3.25 6.77 14.59
C ARG A 61 2.50 8.05 14.84
N LEU A 62 2.59 9.03 13.96
CA LEU A 62 1.82 10.27 14.06
C LEU A 62 0.32 10.01 14.13
N ARG A 63 -0.17 9.02 13.43
CA ARG A 63 -1.61 8.66 13.41
C ARG A 63 -2.06 7.96 14.69
N PHE A 64 -1.25 7.05 15.23
CA PHE A 64 -1.62 6.20 16.36
C PHE A 64 -1.06 6.66 17.70
N GLU A 65 0.17 7.15 17.75
CA GLU A 65 0.82 7.57 19.00
C GLU A 65 0.50 9.04 19.36
N HIS A 66 0.15 9.86 18.35
CA HIS A 66 -0.05 11.30 18.51
C HIS A 66 -1.43 11.77 17.97
N PRO A 67 -2.55 11.30 18.56
CA PRO A 67 -3.89 11.60 18.05
C PRO A 67 -4.22 13.11 18.04
N ASN A 68 -3.57 13.90 18.89
CA ASN A 68 -3.80 15.35 18.99
C ASN A 68 -3.10 16.15 17.88
N VAL A 69 -2.17 15.54 17.15
CA VAL A 69 -1.46 16.21 16.05
C VAL A 69 -2.41 16.41 14.87
N LYS A 70 -2.69 17.66 14.54
CA LYS A 70 -3.59 18.11 13.47
C LYS A 70 -2.82 18.49 12.22
N VAL A 71 -1.60 19.02 12.38
CA VAL A 71 -0.76 19.47 11.28
C VAL A 71 0.65 18.88 11.40
N VAL A 72 1.16 18.40 10.28
CA VAL A 72 2.52 17.90 10.15
C VAL A 72 3.28 18.75 9.14
N ILE A 73 4.40 19.33 9.56
CA ILE A 73 5.24 20.18 8.72
C ILE A 73 6.44 19.37 8.26
N LEU A 74 6.54 19.15 6.95
CA LEU A 74 7.74 18.58 6.32
C LEU A 74 8.73 19.69 6.03
N LYS A 75 9.95 19.58 6.53
CA LYS A 75 11.01 20.56 6.28
C LYS A 75 12.39 19.91 6.17
N SER A 76 13.34 20.62 5.60
CA SER A 76 14.73 20.17 5.49
C SER A 76 15.55 20.54 6.73
N GLY A 77 16.47 19.65 7.10
CA GLY A 77 17.55 19.93 8.05
C GLY A 77 18.84 20.41 7.38
N LYS A 78 18.87 20.55 6.05
CA LYS A 78 20.03 20.98 5.28
C LYS A 78 19.84 22.40 4.71
N ASP A 79 20.89 23.18 4.67
CA ASP A 79 20.85 24.51 4.08
C ASP A 79 20.73 24.46 2.55
N ARG A 80 19.90 25.32 1.98
CA ARG A 80 19.75 25.53 0.52
C ARG A 80 19.27 24.32 -0.29
N VAL A 81 18.87 23.24 0.36
CA VAL A 81 18.30 22.08 -0.30
C VAL A 81 17.18 21.51 0.54
N PHE A 82 16.01 21.39 -0.04
CA PHE A 82 14.92 20.64 0.58
C PHE A 82 15.18 19.14 0.38
N CYS A 83 15.25 18.69 -0.87
CA CYS A 83 15.54 17.30 -1.22
C CYS A 83 15.88 17.20 -2.72
N ALA A 84 16.98 16.54 -3.05
CA ALA A 84 17.40 16.29 -4.43
C ALA A 84 16.68 15.07 -5.07
N GLY A 85 15.78 14.40 -4.34
CA GLY A 85 15.05 13.24 -4.82
C GLY A 85 15.80 11.92 -4.67
N ALA A 86 15.35 10.89 -5.38
CA ALA A 86 15.94 9.56 -5.31
C ALA A 86 17.43 9.54 -5.70
N ASN A 87 18.23 8.75 -4.99
CA ASN A 87 19.66 8.68 -5.26
C ASN A 87 19.95 8.01 -6.60
N ILE A 88 20.51 8.77 -7.55
CA ILE A 88 20.75 8.31 -8.91
C ILE A 88 21.77 7.17 -8.99
N LYS A 89 22.81 7.17 -8.13
CA LYS A 89 23.79 6.09 -8.10
C LYS A 89 23.16 4.79 -7.60
N MET A 90 22.30 4.88 -6.59
CA MET A 90 21.50 3.75 -6.10
C MET A 90 20.62 3.21 -7.23
N LEU A 91 19.85 4.07 -7.89
CA LEU A 91 18.97 3.66 -8.99
C LEU A 91 19.75 3.03 -10.15
N GLY A 92 20.93 3.59 -10.51
CA GLY A 92 21.79 3.04 -11.56
C GLY A 92 22.28 1.62 -11.26
N ALA A 93 22.60 1.32 -10.00
CA ALA A 93 23.10 0.02 -9.54
C ALA A 93 22.00 -1.01 -9.20
N ALA A 94 20.77 -0.54 -8.92
CA ALA A 94 19.67 -1.39 -8.49
C ALA A 94 19.17 -2.32 -9.60
N SER A 95 18.72 -3.52 -9.22
CA SER A 95 18.04 -4.43 -10.13
C SER A 95 16.69 -3.85 -10.60
N HIS A 96 16.09 -4.44 -11.63
CA HIS A 96 14.74 -4.07 -12.05
C HIS A 96 13.72 -4.20 -10.92
N ALA A 97 13.78 -5.32 -10.18
CA ALA A 97 12.91 -5.58 -9.05
C ALA A 97 13.04 -4.51 -7.96
N ASP A 98 14.27 -4.16 -7.60
CA ASP A 98 14.53 -3.14 -6.57
C ASP A 98 13.98 -1.77 -6.99
N LYS A 99 14.16 -1.37 -8.26
CA LYS A 99 13.62 -0.11 -8.81
C LYS A 99 12.11 -0.05 -8.72
N VAL A 100 11.42 -1.11 -9.18
CA VAL A 100 9.95 -1.15 -9.18
C VAL A 100 9.41 -1.17 -7.76
N ASN A 101 9.97 -2.01 -6.88
CA ASN A 101 9.53 -2.11 -5.49
C ASN A 101 9.82 -0.84 -4.70
N PHE A 102 10.95 -0.17 -4.96
CA PHE A 102 11.24 1.15 -4.41
C PHE A 102 10.15 2.16 -4.80
N CYS A 103 9.84 2.29 -6.09
CA CYS A 103 8.79 3.22 -6.55
C CYS A 103 7.41 2.88 -5.96
N LYS A 104 7.06 1.59 -5.87
CA LYS A 104 5.78 1.16 -5.26
C LYS A 104 5.69 1.57 -3.79
N PHE A 105 6.70 1.21 -2.98
CA PHE A 105 6.70 1.54 -1.56
C PHE A 105 6.68 3.04 -1.30
N THR A 106 7.49 3.79 -2.07
CA THR A 106 7.52 5.25 -2.01
C THR A 106 6.16 5.86 -2.34
N ASN A 107 5.46 5.36 -3.38
CA ASN A 107 4.10 5.79 -3.70
C ASN A 107 3.09 5.45 -2.58
N GLU A 108 3.19 4.27 -1.99
CA GLU A 108 2.32 3.87 -0.86
C GLU A 108 2.51 4.79 0.35
N THR A 109 3.74 5.20 0.65
CA THR A 109 4.03 6.18 1.72
C THR A 109 3.43 7.55 1.41
N ARG A 110 3.55 8.04 0.17
CA ARG A 110 2.95 9.31 -0.25
C ARG A 110 1.43 9.26 -0.22
N ASN A 111 0.83 8.18 -0.66
CA ASN A 111 -0.61 7.97 -0.56
C ASN A 111 -1.08 7.89 0.90
N ALA A 112 -0.25 7.39 1.84
CA ALA A 112 -0.57 7.40 3.26
C ALA A 112 -0.56 8.81 3.86
N ILE A 113 0.28 9.73 3.36
CA ILE A 113 0.25 11.16 3.70
C ILE A 113 -1.04 11.80 3.19
N GLU A 114 -1.42 11.54 1.95
CA GLU A 114 -2.68 12.04 1.36
C GLU A 114 -3.90 11.49 2.10
N ASP A 115 -3.91 10.20 2.44
CA ASP A 115 -4.96 9.57 3.23
C ASP A 115 -5.06 10.18 4.64
N ALA A 116 -3.93 10.52 5.28
CA ALA A 116 -3.94 11.19 6.58
C ALA A 116 -4.61 12.57 6.48
N SER A 117 -4.30 13.34 5.45
CA SER A 117 -4.90 14.67 5.24
C SER A 117 -6.39 14.59 4.91
N GLN A 118 -6.79 13.66 4.05
CA GLN A 118 -8.17 13.56 3.55
C GLN A 118 -9.13 12.88 4.53
N ASN A 119 -8.66 11.85 5.24
CA ASN A 119 -9.54 10.94 5.98
C ASN A 119 -9.27 10.88 7.49
N SER A 120 -8.12 11.40 7.96
CA SER A 120 -7.73 11.34 9.37
C SER A 120 -7.73 12.72 10.07
N GLY A 121 -7.96 13.80 9.33
CA GLY A 121 -7.87 15.16 9.87
C GLY A 121 -6.45 15.59 10.24
N GLN A 122 -5.42 14.87 9.79
CA GLN A 122 -4.01 15.18 10.02
C GLN A 122 -3.37 15.69 8.74
N THR A 123 -3.35 17.01 8.56
CA THR A 123 -2.95 17.67 7.32
C THR A 123 -1.44 17.91 7.26
N TYR A 124 -0.84 17.62 6.11
CA TYR A 124 0.59 17.78 5.85
C TYR A 124 0.87 19.05 5.05
N ILE A 125 1.92 19.78 5.45
CA ILE A 125 2.43 21.00 4.80
C ILE A 125 3.89 20.74 4.41
N ALA A 126 4.30 21.13 3.20
CA ALA A 126 5.71 21.18 2.81
C ALA A 126 6.24 22.61 2.95
N ALA A 127 7.21 22.80 3.83
CA ALA A 127 7.94 24.05 4.02
C ALA A 127 9.26 23.97 3.24
N VAL A 128 9.25 24.48 2.00
CA VAL A 128 10.31 24.29 1.02
C VAL A 128 11.26 25.48 1.01
N GLU A 129 12.50 25.24 1.47
CA GLU A 129 13.64 26.15 1.35
C GLU A 129 14.76 25.48 0.57
N GLY A 130 15.25 26.15 -0.47
CA GLY A 130 16.27 25.62 -1.38
C GLY A 130 15.72 24.75 -2.51
N ALA A 131 16.60 23.91 -3.08
CA ALA A 131 16.25 23.05 -4.20
C ALA A 131 15.33 21.88 -3.75
N CYS A 132 14.20 21.74 -4.42
CA CYS A 132 13.23 20.66 -4.22
C CYS A 132 13.01 19.98 -5.59
N ALA A 133 13.75 18.88 -5.84
CA ALA A 133 13.85 18.29 -7.16
C ALA A 133 13.43 16.82 -7.19
N GLY A 134 12.87 16.41 -8.31
CA GLY A 134 12.51 15.00 -8.55
C GLY A 134 11.63 14.44 -7.45
N GLY A 135 12.00 13.28 -6.92
CA GLY A 135 11.29 12.65 -5.82
C GLY A 135 11.14 13.50 -4.55
N GLY A 136 11.97 14.54 -4.37
CA GLY A 136 11.80 15.53 -3.30
C GLY A 136 10.59 16.42 -3.55
N TYR A 137 10.37 16.84 -4.79
CA TYR A 137 9.15 17.57 -5.13
C TYR A 137 7.93 16.65 -5.19
N GLU A 138 8.11 15.38 -5.59
CA GLU A 138 7.03 14.37 -5.51
C GLU A 138 6.56 14.15 -4.07
N LEU A 139 7.47 14.26 -3.07
CA LEU A 139 7.10 14.24 -1.65
C LEU A 139 6.31 15.50 -1.26
N ALA A 140 6.77 16.69 -1.67
CA ALA A 140 6.03 17.93 -1.43
C ALA A 140 4.64 17.89 -2.08
N LEU A 141 4.50 17.34 -3.29
CA LEU A 141 3.22 17.17 -3.99
C LEU A 141 2.22 16.26 -3.23
N ALA A 142 2.71 15.35 -2.38
CA ALA A 142 1.85 14.52 -1.55
C ALA A 142 1.23 15.30 -0.38
N THR A 143 1.75 16.46 -0.02
CA THR A 143 1.17 17.33 1.01
C THR A 143 0.00 18.15 0.47
N GLU A 144 -0.81 18.71 1.36
CA GLU A 144 -1.96 19.54 0.97
C GLU A 144 -1.58 20.99 0.71
N HIS A 145 -0.45 21.45 1.26
CA HIS A 145 -0.02 22.84 1.12
C HIS A 145 1.50 22.92 0.97
N ILE A 146 1.97 23.64 -0.04
CA ILE A 146 3.39 23.82 -0.35
C ILE A 146 3.75 25.29 -0.25
N ILE A 147 4.65 25.64 0.66
CA ILE A 147 5.17 26.99 0.85
C ILE A 147 6.61 27.03 0.34
N LEU A 148 6.90 27.87 -0.64
CA LEU A 148 8.23 28.02 -1.23
C LEU A 148 8.87 29.36 -0.81
N VAL A 149 10.12 29.32 -0.36
CA VAL A 149 10.90 30.55 -0.13
C VAL A 149 11.19 31.25 -1.45
N ASP A 150 10.95 32.54 -1.50
CA ASP A 150 11.31 33.43 -2.60
C ASP A 150 12.63 34.17 -2.29
N ASP A 151 13.75 33.47 -2.51
CA ASP A 151 15.12 33.95 -2.27
C ASP A 151 15.94 34.03 -3.59
N GLY A 152 15.29 33.80 -4.73
CA GLY A 152 15.92 33.74 -6.06
C GLY A 152 16.67 32.42 -6.33
N SER A 153 16.85 31.53 -5.32
CA SER A 153 17.56 30.24 -5.46
C SER A 153 16.65 29.04 -5.25
N SER A 154 15.68 29.14 -4.33
CA SER A 154 14.71 28.08 -4.03
C SER A 154 13.82 27.76 -5.23
N SER A 155 13.66 26.48 -5.54
CA SER A 155 12.96 26.04 -6.75
C SER A 155 12.32 24.67 -6.58
N VAL A 156 11.31 24.40 -7.40
CA VAL A 156 10.70 23.08 -7.58
C VAL A 156 10.95 22.57 -8.99
N SER A 157 11.21 21.26 -9.18
CA SER A 157 11.48 20.67 -10.50
C SER A 157 11.17 19.18 -10.56
N LEU A 158 10.84 18.68 -11.76
CA LEU A 158 10.77 17.26 -12.12
C LEU A 158 11.66 17.01 -13.33
N PRO A 159 12.99 16.93 -13.14
CA PRO A 159 13.96 16.93 -14.24
C PRO A 159 14.26 15.54 -14.82
N GLU A 160 13.53 14.50 -14.40
CA GLU A 160 13.84 13.10 -14.71
C GLU A 160 13.85 12.80 -16.20
N VAL A 161 12.93 13.38 -16.97
CA VAL A 161 12.86 13.18 -18.42
C VAL A 161 14.09 13.80 -19.10
N ALA A 162 14.43 15.03 -18.72
CA ALA A 162 15.53 15.77 -19.34
C ALA A 162 16.91 15.20 -18.97
N LEU A 163 17.11 14.78 -17.70
CA LEU A 163 18.42 14.37 -17.19
C LEU A 163 18.66 12.86 -17.20
N LEU A 164 17.61 12.06 -16.98
CA LEU A 164 17.76 10.63 -16.66
C LEU A 164 17.09 9.72 -17.67
N ALA A 165 16.35 10.27 -18.63
CA ALA A 165 15.55 9.50 -19.61
C ALA A 165 14.56 8.53 -18.93
N VAL A 166 14.04 8.91 -17.75
CA VAL A 166 13.00 8.19 -17.01
C VAL A 166 11.88 9.15 -16.62
N LEU A 167 10.78 8.64 -16.08
CA LEU A 167 9.70 9.46 -15.57
C LEU A 167 9.89 9.75 -14.07
N PRO A 168 9.31 10.85 -13.53
CA PRO A 168 9.11 11.02 -12.10
C PRO A 168 8.13 9.94 -11.62
N GLY A 169 8.70 8.81 -11.20
CA GLY A 169 8.01 7.52 -11.03
C GLY A 169 7.27 7.37 -9.68
N THR A 170 7.39 8.36 -8.79
CA THR A 170 6.69 8.34 -7.50
C THR A 170 5.49 9.29 -7.47
N GLY A 171 4.80 9.38 -8.60
CA GLY A 171 3.50 10.01 -8.75
C GLY A 171 3.54 11.49 -9.12
N GLY A 172 4.71 12.04 -9.50
CA GLY A 172 4.90 13.46 -9.76
C GLY A 172 4.04 13.98 -10.90
N ILE A 173 4.10 13.35 -12.08
CA ILE A 173 3.32 13.78 -13.24
C ILE A 173 1.82 13.79 -12.93
N THR A 174 1.30 12.70 -12.35
CA THR A 174 -0.11 12.59 -12.00
C THR A 174 -0.54 13.66 -10.99
N ARG A 175 0.28 13.90 -9.95
CA ARG A 175 -0.06 14.95 -8.98
C ARG A 175 0.02 16.36 -9.56
N VAL A 176 0.94 16.61 -10.49
CA VAL A 176 1.01 17.91 -11.20
C VAL A 176 -0.26 18.13 -12.03
N THR A 177 -0.73 17.12 -12.77
CA THR A 177 -1.91 17.25 -13.64
C THR A 177 -3.24 17.13 -12.89
N ASP A 178 -3.39 16.13 -12.02
CA ASP A 178 -4.71 15.75 -11.48
C ASP A 178 -4.95 16.25 -10.05
N LYS A 179 -3.90 16.56 -9.28
CA LYS A 179 -4.02 17.17 -7.95
C LYS A 179 -3.79 18.68 -8.01
N ARG A 180 -2.69 19.11 -8.61
CA ARG A 180 -2.35 20.53 -8.74
C ARG A 180 -3.09 21.22 -9.90
N MET A 181 -3.74 20.48 -10.80
CA MET A 181 -4.48 20.99 -11.96
C MET A 181 -3.64 21.94 -12.82
N VAL A 182 -2.35 21.66 -12.94
CA VAL A 182 -1.45 22.44 -13.78
C VAL A 182 -1.89 22.28 -15.24
N ARG A 183 -2.04 23.39 -15.95
CA ARG A 183 -2.42 23.38 -17.36
C ARG A 183 -1.43 22.52 -18.16
N ARG A 184 -1.95 21.66 -19.06
CA ARG A 184 -1.21 20.60 -19.76
C ARG A 184 0.09 21.07 -20.41
N ASP A 185 0.06 22.21 -21.11
CA ASP A 185 1.25 22.78 -21.78
C ASP A 185 2.32 23.24 -20.77
N ARG A 186 1.92 23.79 -19.61
CA ARG A 186 2.83 24.15 -18.53
C ARG A 186 3.40 22.90 -17.84
N ALA A 187 2.59 21.86 -17.68
CA ALA A 187 3.03 20.57 -17.14
C ALA A 187 4.06 19.90 -18.06
N ASP A 188 3.83 19.95 -19.39
CA ASP A 188 4.78 19.45 -20.39
C ASP A 188 6.13 20.19 -20.29
N ILE A 189 6.12 21.51 -20.29
CA ILE A 189 7.34 22.33 -20.12
C ILE A 189 8.03 22.00 -18.79
N PHE A 190 7.28 21.96 -17.69
CA PHE A 190 7.81 21.71 -16.35
C PHE A 190 8.49 20.35 -16.24
N CYS A 191 7.86 19.29 -16.76
CA CYS A 191 8.37 17.92 -16.68
C CYS A 191 9.46 17.60 -17.73
N SER A 192 9.67 18.47 -18.73
CA SER A 192 10.70 18.30 -19.78
C SER A 192 11.86 19.30 -19.67
N THR A 193 11.90 20.10 -18.60
CA THR A 193 12.92 21.12 -18.38
C THR A 193 13.83 20.74 -17.21
N GLU A 194 15.14 20.88 -17.37
CA GLU A 194 16.12 20.66 -16.31
C GLU A 194 16.06 21.74 -15.22
N ALA A 195 15.91 23.00 -15.64
CA ALA A 195 15.85 24.13 -14.72
C ALA A 195 14.54 24.14 -13.93
N GLY A 196 14.65 24.27 -12.61
CA GLY A 196 13.47 24.39 -11.73
C GLY A 196 12.70 25.69 -11.95
N VAL A 197 11.45 25.70 -11.52
CA VAL A 197 10.56 26.86 -11.49
C VAL A 197 10.62 27.52 -10.12
N ARG A 198 10.67 28.87 -10.07
CA ARG A 198 10.93 29.68 -8.87
C ARG A 198 9.91 30.78 -8.71
N GLY A 199 9.78 31.29 -7.47
CA GLY A 199 9.06 32.52 -7.12
C GLY A 199 7.68 32.61 -7.76
N GLY A 200 7.31 33.80 -8.24
CA GLY A 200 5.98 34.08 -8.80
C GLY A 200 5.53 33.13 -9.90
N ARG A 201 6.44 32.56 -10.69
CA ARG A 201 6.10 31.59 -11.73
C ARG A 201 5.64 30.25 -11.13
N ALA A 202 6.26 29.81 -10.04
CA ALA A 202 5.83 28.57 -9.36
C ALA A 202 4.40 28.70 -8.82
N LEU A 203 4.06 29.85 -8.26
CA LEU A 203 2.72 30.18 -7.81
C LEU A 203 1.74 30.29 -8.98
N GLU A 204 2.07 31.07 -10.02
CA GLU A 204 1.23 31.27 -11.21
C GLU A 204 0.91 29.93 -11.94
N TRP A 205 1.85 28.99 -11.92
CA TRP A 205 1.67 27.69 -12.54
C TRP A 205 1.01 26.65 -11.61
N ASN A 206 0.60 27.07 -10.42
CA ASN A 206 -0.01 26.21 -9.40
C ASN A 206 0.90 25.06 -8.92
N LEU A 207 2.21 25.25 -9.03
CA LEU A 207 3.19 24.28 -8.53
C LEU A 207 3.35 24.37 -7.02
N VAL A 208 3.10 25.54 -6.43
CA VAL A 208 3.12 25.80 -4.98
C VAL A 208 1.91 26.66 -4.59
N ASP A 209 1.57 26.67 -3.30
CA ASP A 209 0.41 27.40 -2.79
C ASP A 209 0.76 28.80 -2.31
N ASP A 210 1.94 28.95 -1.70
CA ASP A 210 2.45 30.23 -1.23
C ASP A 210 3.91 30.42 -1.62
N ILE A 211 4.28 31.70 -1.83
CA ILE A 211 5.67 32.15 -1.93
C ILE A 211 5.91 33.24 -0.91
N VAL A 212 7.08 33.25 -0.27
CA VAL A 212 7.39 34.23 0.78
C VAL A 212 8.89 34.45 0.93
N SER A 213 9.30 35.67 1.29
CA SER A 213 10.71 35.99 1.56
C SER A 213 11.25 35.18 2.73
N THR A 214 12.54 34.86 2.74
CA THR A 214 13.23 34.12 3.80
C THR A 214 12.93 34.66 5.20
N THR A 215 12.89 35.98 5.36
CA THR A 215 12.64 36.63 6.67
C THR A 215 11.24 36.39 7.25
N LYS A 216 10.26 36.09 6.39
CA LYS A 216 8.86 35.84 6.80
C LYS A 216 8.48 34.36 6.70
N PHE A 217 9.38 33.50 6.26
CA PHE A 217 9.08 32.08 5.94
C PHE A 217 8.51 31.35 7.15
N ASN A 218 9.23 31.30 8.25
CA ASN A 218 8.76 30.62 9.46
C ASN A 218 7.43 31.18 9.98
N GLN A 219 7.24 32.52 9.89
CA GLN A 219 6.00 33.14 10.30
C GLN A 219 4.82 32.66 9.45
N LEU A 220 4.99 32.57 8.13
CA LEU A 220 3.93 32.09 7.24
C LEU A 220 3.62 30.61 7.45
N VAL A 221 4.65 29.78 7.62
CA VAL A 221 4.48 28.34 7.93
C VAL A 221 3.66 28.17 9.20
N GLU A 222 3.99 28.90 10.26
CA GLU A 222 3.25 28.90 11.52
C GLU A 222 1.80 29.38 11.36
N GLN A 223 1.60 30.46 10.59
CA GLN A 223 0.26 30.96 10.32
C GLN A 223 -0.59 29.92 9.59
N ARG A 224 -0.08 29.30 8.51
CA ARG A 224 -0.80 28.27 7.76
C ARG A 224 -1.09 27.04 8.62
N ALA A 225 -0.12 26.63 9.44
CA ALA A 225 -0.32 25.52 10.36
C ALA A 225 -1.45 25.80 11.38
N CYS A 226 -1.53 27.03 11.90
CA CYS A 226 -2.65 27.43 12.77
C CYS A 226 -3.99 27.40 12.03
N GLU A 227 -4.07 28.00 10.84
CA GLU A 227 -5.28 28.06 10.03
C GLU A 227 -5.82 26.64 9.71
N ILE A 228 -4.94 25.72 9.34
CA ILE A 228 -5.28 24.33 9.04
C ILE A 228 -5.69 23.56 10.30
N ALA A 229 -5.00 23.76 11.42
CA ALA A 229 -5.31 23.07 12.66
C ALA A 229 -6.74 23.36 13.18
N ILE A 230 -7.25 24.56 12.91
CA ILE A 230 -8.63 24.95 13.30
C ILE A 230 -9.68 24.12 12.55
N CYS A 231 -9.39 23.68 11.32
CA CYS A 231 -10.30 22.90 10.48
C CYS A 231 -10.25 21.39 10.77
N SER A 232 -9.31 20.92 11.57
CA SER A 232 -9.13 19.50 11.87
C SER A 232 -10.16 18.99 12.87
N ASP A 233 -10.69 17.82 12.62
CA ASP A 233 -11.59 17.06 13.51
C ASP A 233 -10.84 16.09 14.44
N ARG A 234 -9.51 16.16 14.48
CA ARG A 234 -8.72 15.34 15.40
C ARG A 234 -8.97 15.76 16.85
N PRO A 235 -8.93 14.79 17.78
CA PRO A 235 -9.22 15.07 19.17
C PRO A 235 -8.22 16.05 19.79
N ASN A 236 -8.65 16.67 20.90
CA ASN A 236 -7.79 17.39 21.83
C ASN A 236 -7.57 16.50 23.06
N ASP A 237 -6.40 16.56 23.65
CA ASP A 237 -6.07 15.93 24.94
C ASP A 237 -6.35 14.42 25.03
N GLN A 238 -6.25 13.71 23.92
CA GLN A 238 -6.34 12.26 23.89
C GLN A 238 -4.95 11.62 23.98
N LYS A 239 -4.86 10.52 24.72
CA LYS A 239 -3.65 9.72 24.79
C LYS A 239 -3.60 8.77 23.58
N GLY A 240 -2.49 8.80 22.86
CA GLY A 240 -2.23 7.83 21.79
C GLY A 240 -1.89 6.43 22.32
N ILE A 241 -1.92 5.47 21.43
CA ILE A 241 -1.45 4.10 21.69
C ILE A 241 -0.05 3.91 21.13
N LYS A 242 0.82 3.25 21.89
CA LYS A 242 2.18 2.97 21.45
C LYS A 242 2.19 1.83 20.43
N LEU A 243 2.87 2.01 19.31
CA LEU A 243 3.13 0.95 18.34
C LEU A 243 4.43 0.22 18.71
N ASN A 244 4.29 -0.92 19.40
CA ASN A 244 5.43 -1.74 19.77
C ASN A 244 6.00 -2.49 18.54
N PRO A 245 7.29 -2.87 18.54
CA PRO A 245 7.86 -3.70 17.49
C PRO A 245 7.11 -5.02 17.33
N LEU A 246 6.90 -5.46 16.08
CA LEU A 246 6.27 -6.74 15.80
C LEU A 246 7.16 -7.90 16.32
N LYS A 247 6.52 -8.92 16.87
CA LYS A 247 7.20 -10.14 17.33
C LYS A 247 7.25 -11.15 16.20
N LEU A 248 8.28 -11.04 15.36
CA LEU A 248 8.50 -11.93 14.24
C LEU A 248 9.60 -12.95 14.57
N LYS A 249 9.27 -14.24 14.40
CA LYS A 249 10.22 -15.35 14.39
C LYS A 249 10.31 -15.91 12.98
N MET A 250 11.50 -15.89 12.40
CA MET A 250 11.78 -16.46 11.07
C MET A 250 12.61 -17.73 11.23
N GLU A 251 12.12 -18.85 10.75
CA GLU A 251 12.80 -20.13 10.73
C GLU A 251 12.73 -20.70 9.29
N ASN A 252 13.86 -20.62 8.57
CA ASN A 252 13.92 -21.04 7.16
C ASN A 252 12.77 -20.44 6.32
N ASN A 253 11.86 -21.30 5.89
CA ASN A 253 10.71 -20.95 5.03
C ASN A 253 9.42 -20.70 5.83
N SER A 254 9.46 -20.67 7.16
CA SER A 254 8.29 -20.43 8.02
C SER A 254 8.51 -19.20 8.88
N TRP A 255 7.57 -18.26 8.85
CA TRP A 255 7.57 -17.05 9.65
C TRP A 255 6.35 -17.03 10.57
N LYS A 256 6.57 -16.70 11.83
CA LYS A 256 5.50 -16.67 12.83
C LYS A 256 5.45 -15.30 13.50
N TYR A 257 4.36 -14.62 13.28
CA TYR A 257 3.92 -13.50 14.10
C TYR A 257 2.95 -14.01 15.17
N SER A 258 2.26 -13.12 15.86
CA SER A 258 1.29 -13.52 16.89
C SER A 258 -0.07 -13.93 16.32
N ALA A 259 -0.52 -13.29 15.24
CA ALA A 259 -1.80 -13.53 14.58
C ALA A 259 -1.70 -13.86 13.08
N VAL A 260 -0.48 -13.86 12.53
CA VAL A 260 -0.22 -14.21 11.13
C VAL A 260 0.92 -15.23 11.07
N LYS A 261 0.78 -16.23 10.20
CA LYS A 261 1.86 -17.16 9.82
C LYS A 261 2.12 -17.05 8.35
N VAL A 262 3.37 -17.27 7.94
CA VAL A 262 3.77 -17.36 6.54
C VAL A 262 4.60 -18.62 6.36
N ASP A 263 4.19 -19.47 5.45
CA ASP A 263 4.93 -20.66 5.03
C ASP A 263 5.26 -20.54 3.55
N LEU A 264 6.53 -20.73 3.19
CA LEU A 264 7.01 -20.55 1.82
C LEU A 264 7.40 -21.91 1.22
N ASP A 265 6.97 -22.16 0.00
CA ASP A 265 7.49 -23.20 -0.88
C ASP A 265 8.23 -22.55 -2.07
N PRO A 266 9.56 -22.28 -1.94
CA PRO A 266 10.34 -21.68 -3.02
C PRO A 266 10.46 -22.59 -4.26
N LYS A 267 10.27 -23.90 -4.12
CA LYS A 267 10.33 -24.83 -5.26
C LYS A 267 9.11 -24.67 -6.16
N LEU A 268 7.95 -24.56 -5.54
CA LEU A 268 6.71 -24.32 -6.26
C LEU A 268 6.52 -22.82 -6.58
N GLY A 269 7.17 -21.92 -5.83
CA GLY A 269 7.00 -20.46 -5.95
C GLY A 269 5.73 -19.96 -5.28
N VAL A 270 5.29 -20.63 -4.22
CA VAL A 270 4.07 -20.33 -3.45
C VAL A 270 4.42 -19.88 -2.04
N GLY A 271 3.78 -18.83 -1.58
CA GLY A 271 3.78 -18.40 -0.17
C GLY A 271 2.36 -18.50 0.39
N GLU A 272 2.21 -19.19 1.50
CA GLU A 272 0.94 -19.30 2.21
C GLU A 272 0.92 -18.33 3.39
N ILE A 273 -0.11 -17.49 3.48
CA ILE A 273 -0.36 -16.57 4.60
C ILE A 273 -1.61 -17.05 5.32
N THR A 274 -1.44 -17.53 6.55
CA THR A 274 -2.56 -17.93 7.41
C THR A 274 -2.83 -16.85 8.46
N ILE A 275 -4.03 -16.31 8.47
CA ILE A 275 -4.51 -15.35 9.47
C ILE A 275 -5.21 -16.12 10.60
N LEU A 276 -4.71 -15.98 11.82
CA LEU A 276 -5.32 -16.60 12.99
C LEU A 276 -6.42 -15.69 13.55
N GLY A 277 -7.60 -16.25 13.70
CA GLY A 277 -8.75 -15.59 14.32
C GLY A 277 -8.47 -15.13 15.76
N PRO A 278 -9.35 -14.31 16.33
CA PRO A 278 -9.19 -13.84 17.70
C PRO A 278 -9.34 -14.99 18.70
N ASN A 279 -8.49 -15.01 19.72
CA ASN A 279 -8.55 -15.95 20.85
C ASN A 279 -9.20 -15.31 22.09
N GLU A 280 -9.53 -14.04 22.04
CA GLU A 280 -10.08 -13.25 23.12
C GLU A 280 -11.41 -12.64 22.67
N ASP A 281 -12.28 -12.32 23.61
CA ASP A 281 -13.54 -11.63 23.30
C ASP A 281 -13.28 -10.20 22.80
N ALA A 282 -14.11 -9.72 21.89
CA ALA A 282 -14.05 -8.34 21.44
C ALA A 282 -14.31 -7.38 22.63
N PRO A 283 -13.62 -6.22 22.70
CA PRO A 283 -13.82 -5.28 23.79
C PRO A 283 -15.27 -4.77 23.84
N ASN A 284 -15.74 -4.52 25.05
CA ASN A 284 -17.09 -4.00 25.29
C ASN A 284 -17.15 -2.47 25.33
N SER A 285 -16.00 -1.81 25.42
CA SER A 285 -15.89 -0.34 25.52
C SER A 285 -14.64 0.20 24.83
N ILE A 286 -14.66 1.51 24.57
CA ILE A 286 -13.48 2.22 24.05
C ILE A 286 -12.32 2.19 25.05
N ASP A 287 -12.60 2.23 26.35
CA ASP A 287 -11.54 2.19 27.37
C ASP A 287 -10.76 0.87 27.30
N GLN A 288 -11.45 -0.26 27.12
CA GLN A 288 -10.78 -1.55 26.89
C GLN A 288 -9.95 -1.56 25.61
N LEU A 289 -10.48 -1.00 24.51
CA LEU A 289 -9.70 -0.84 23.26
C LEU A 289 -8.41 -0.04 23.49
N LEU A 290 -8.49 1.06 24.25
CA LEU A 290 -7.32 1.90 24.56
C LEU A 290 -6.32 1.19 25.48
N GLU A 291 -6.78 0.34 26.41
CA GLU A 291 -5.93 -0.50 27.25
C GLU A 291 -5.23 -1.60 26.45
N GLU A 292 -5.92 -2.27 25.52
CA GLU A 292 -5.32 -3.25 24.62
C GLU A 292 -4.29 -2.61 23.68
N GLY A 293 -4.52 -1.37 23.25
CA GLY A 293 -3.62 -0.61 22.42
C GLY A 293 -3.29 -1.32 21.09
N ASP A 294 -2.00 -1.50 20.78
CA ASP A 294 -1.55 -2.20 19.57
C ASP A 294 -1.70 -3.73 19.66
N GLY A 295 -2.10 -4.26 20.82
CA GLY A 295 -2.51 -5.64 21.04
C GLY A 295 -3.92 -5.95 20.51
N PHE A 296 -4.77 -4.94 20.29
CA PHE A 296 -6.12 -5.11 19.75
C PHE A 296 -6.08 -5.93 18.45
N TRP A 297 -6.78 -7.07 18.43
CA TRP A 297 -6.61 -8.08 17.38
C TRP A 297 -6.71 -7.54 15.95
N PRO A 298 -7.70 -6.70 15.56
CA PRO A 298 -7.75 -6.15 14.19
C PRO A 298 -6.52 -5.29 13.83
N LEU A 299 -6.00 -4.48 14.75
CA LEU A 299 -4.82 -3.67 14.51
C LEU A 299 -3.56 -4.54 14.41
N ARG A 300 -3.45 -5.54 15.28
CA ARG A 300 -2.35 -6.49 15.30
C ARG A 300 -2.27 -7.27 13.98
N VAL A 301 -3.38 -7.85 13.52
CA VAL A 301 -3.45 -8.55 12.23
C VAL A 301 -3.08 -7.62 11.08
N ALA A 302 -3.63 -6.41 11.03
CA ALA A 302 -3.31 -5.45 9.97
C ALA A 302 -1.80 -5.17 9.88
N ARG A 303 -1.14 -4.93 11.03
CA ARG A 303 0.30 -4.65 11.09
C ARG A 303 1.15 -5.86 10.69
N GLU A 304 0.78 -7.05 11.14
CA GLU A 304 1.50 -8.29 10.84
C GLU A 304 1.34 -8.71 9.37
N LEU A 305 0.13 -8.57 8.82
CA LEU A 305 -0.15 -8.83 7.40
C LEU A 305 0.59 -7.83 6.49
N ASP A 306 0.62 -6.56 6.88
CA ASP A 306 1.32 -5.50 6.16
C ASP A 306 2.82 -5.79 6.05
N ASP A 307 3.46 -6.15 7.17
CA ASP A 307 4.87 -6.54 7.19
C ASP A 307 5.12 -7.84 6.40
N ALA A 308 4.27 -8.86 6.54
CA ALA A 308 4.39 -10.12 5.80
C ALA A 308 4.37 -9.90 4.28
N LEU A 309 3.45 -9.06 3.79
CA LEU A 309 3.37 -8.69 2.38
C LEU A 309 4.62 -7.96 1.89
N LEU A 310 5.14 -7.02 2.69
CA LEU A 310 6.38 -6.31 2.38
C LEU A 310 7.59 -7.25 2.37
N GLN A 311 7.69 -8.15 3.35
CA GLN A 311 8.76 -9.15 3.39
C GLN A 311 8.75 -10.05 2.15
N ILE A 312 7.58 -10.56 1.73
CA ILE A 312 7.46 -11.36 0.51
C ILE A 312 7.83 -10.52 -0.71
N ARG A 313 7.30 -9.31 -0.83
CA ARG A 313 7.49 -8.46 -2.01
C ARG A 313 8.94 -8.07 -2.26
N PHE A 314 9.70 -7.77 -1.20
CA PHE A 314 11.07 -7.30 -1.31
C PHE A 314 12.12 -8.40 -1.19
N ASN A 315 11.85 -9.43 -0.40
CA ASN A 315 12.86 -10.41 -0.03
C ASN A 315 12.66 -11.79 -0.67
N GLU A 316 11.45 -12.09 -1.18
CA GLU A 316 11.10 -13.39 -1.76
C GLU A 316 10.58 -13.22 -3.19
N LEU A 317 11.46 -12.77 -4.09
CA LEU A 317 11.08 -12.41 -5.45
C LEU A 317 10.57 -13.61 -6.28
N GLU A 318 10.98 -14.82 -5.94
CA GLU A 318 10.59 -16.05 -6.64
C GLU A 318 9.23 -16.60 -6.17
N ILE A 319 8.68 -16.09 -5.07
CA ILE A 319 7.31 -16.37 -4.65
C ILE A 319 6.37 -15.61 -5.58
N GLY A 320 5.77 -16.33 -6.52
CA GLY A 320 4.88 -15.78 -7.56
C GLY A 320 3.40 -15.84 -7.21
N VAL A 321 3.02 -16.70 -6.26
CA VAL A 321 1.64 -16.92 -5.80
C VAL A 321 1.59 -16.73 -4.29
N ILE A 322 0.59 -16.00 -3.82
CA ILE A 322 0.24 -15.90 -2.40
C ILE A 322 -1.10 -16.59 -2.20
N VAL A 323 -1.12 -17.57 -1.31
CA VAL A 323 -2.32 -18.27 -0.86
C VAL A 323 -2.72 -17.70 0.49
N PHE A 324 -3.92 -17.16 0.59
CA PHE A 324 -4.50 -16.70 1.83
C PHE A 324 -5.37 -17.80 2.44
N LYS A 325 -5.09 -18.10 3.70
CA LYS A 325 -5.90 -18.94 4.59
C LYS A 325 -6.25 -18.19 5.86
N SER A 326 -7.22 -18.67 6.58
CA SER A 326 -7.50 -18.20 7.93
C SER A 326 -7.89 -19.39 8.81
N ALA A 327 -7.68 -19.27 10.11
CA ALA A 327 -8.04 -20.33 11.06
C ALA A 327 -8.69 -19.72 12.31
N GLY A 328 -9.90 -20.17 12.65
CA GLY A 328 -10.69 -19.68 13.78
C GLY A 328 -12.18 -19.72 13.49
N SER A 329 -12.94 -18.82 14.12
CA SER A 329 -14.40 -18.74 13.96
C SER A 329 -14.81 -17.43 13.27
N PRO A 330 -15.58 -17.48 12.17
CA PRO A 330 -16.11 -16.26 11.53
C PRO A 330 -16.99 -15.43 12.47
N SER A 331 -17.73 -16.10 13.39
CA SER A 331 -18.59 -15.41 14.36
C SER A 331 -17.79 -14.60 15.39
N GLU A 332 -16.59 -15.06 15.76
CA GLU A 332 -15.71 -14.28 16.64
C GLU A 332 -15.16 -13.04 15.92
N VAL A 333 -14.76 -13.18 14.65
CA VAL A 333 -14.36 -12.04 13.82
C VAL A 333 -15.50 -11.02 13.71
N LEU A 334 -16.73 -11.49 13.54
CA LEU A 334 -17.92 -10.63 13.44
C LEU A 334 -18.11 -9.76 14.68
N LYS A 335 -17.82 -10.25 15.90
CA LYS A 335 -17.88 -9.43 17.11
C LYS A 335 -16.95 -8.21 17.03
N TYR A 336 -15.73 -8.39 16.52
CA TYR A 336 -14.79 -7.28 16.29
C TYR A 336 -15.27 -6.34 15.20
N CYS A 337 -15.82 -6.84 14.10
CA CYS A 337 -16.41 -6.00 13.04
C CYS A 337 -17.53 -5.12 13.58
N ASN A 338 -18.43 -5.69 14.39
CA ASN A 338 -19.54 -4.97 15.01
C ASN A 338 -19.05 -3.91 16.01
N PHE A 339 -18.02 -4.22 16.79
CA PHE A 339 -17.39 -3.25 17.69
C PHE A 339 -16.81 -2.07 16.91
N LEU A 340 -16.04 -2.33 15.84
CA LEU A 340 -15.47 -1.30 14.98
C LEU A 340 -16.55 -0.44 14.34
N GLN A 341 -17.58 -1.05 13.77
CA GLN A 341 -18.68 -0.33 13.10
C GLN A 341 -19.46 0.56 14.09
N LYS A 342 -19.77 0.04 15.27
CA LYS A 342 -20.46 0.79 16.32
C LYS A 342 -19.68 2.02 16.79
N ASN A 343 -18.36 1.94 16.78
CA ASN A 343 -17.47 2.96 17.35
C ASN A 343 -16.67 3.73 16.26
N LYS A 344 -17.08 3.68 15.00
CA LYS A 344 -16.35 4.30 13.87
C LYS A 344 -16.09 5.80 14.00
N GLY A 345 -16.85 6.50 14.84
CA GLY A 345 -16.66 7.92 15.15
C GLY A 345 -15.47 8.19 16.11
N HIS A 346 -14.94 7.16 16.78
CA HIS A 346 -13.79 7.32 17.66
C HIS A 346 -12.48 7.38 16.85
N TRP A 347 -11.57 8.28 17.19
CA TRP A 347 -10.33 8.51 16.43
C TRP A 347 -9.52 7.24 16.21
N LEU A 348 -9.33 6.39 17.24
CA LEU A 348 -8.53 5.17 17.14
C LEU A 348 -9.20 4.13 16.24
N VAL A 349 -10.52 3.97 16.34
CA VAL A 349 -11.28 3.05 15.47
C VAL A 349 -11.18 3.51 14.02
N ARG A 350 -11.33 4.83 13.76
CA ARG A 350 -11.13 5.42 12.43
C ARG A 350 -9.74 5.09 11.88
N GLU A 351 -8.68 5.28 12.67
CA GLU A 351 -7.32 4.96 12.24
C GLU A 351 -7.11 3.47 11.93
N ILE A 352 -7.72 2.57 12.70
CA ILE A 352 -7.66 1.13 12.46
C ILE A 352 -8.36 0.77 11.14
N LEU A 353 -9.56 1.31 10.89
CA LEU A 353 -10.30 1.09 9.64
C LEU A 353 -9.54 1.64 8.42
N LEU A 354 -8.96 2.84 8.54
CA LEU A 354 -8.12 3.44 7.49
C LEU A 354 -6.84 2.62 7.27
N TYR A 355 -6.27 2.04 8.32
CA TYR A 355 -5.10 1.18 8.16
C TYR A 355 -5.47 -0.11 7.43
N TRP A 356 -6.58 -0.77 7.78
CA TRP A 356 -7.10 -1.91 7.02
C TRP A 356 -7.30 -1.56 5.53
N THR A 357 -7.86 -0.40 5.24
CA THR A 357 -8.01 0.06 3.85
C THR A 357 -6.67 0.16 3.13
N ARG A 358 -5.62 0.69 3.78
CA ARG A 358 -4.28 0.76 3.19
C ARG A 358 -3.64 -0.61 3.01
N VAL A 359 -3.79 -1.51 3.97
CA VAL A 359 -3.28 -2.89 3.87
C VAL A 359 -3.97 -3.65 2.74
N LEU A 360 -5.29 -3.55 2.62
CA LEU A 360 -6.04 -4.18 1.53
C LEU A 360 -5.68 -3.59 0.16
N LYS A 361 -5.44 -2.27 0.05
CA LYS A 361 -4.89 -1.67 -1.17
C LYS A 361 -3.50 -2.23 -1.51
N ARG A 362 -2.65 -2.50 -0.51
CA ARG A 362 -1.36 -3.17 -0.71
C ARG A 362 -1.55 -4.61 -1.19
N VAL A 363 -2.54 -5.34 -0.69
CA VAL A 363 -2.93 -6.66 -1.24
C VAL A 363 -3.27 -6.53 -2.73
N ASP A 364 -4.17 -5.62 -3.10
CA ASP A 364 -4.58 -5.40 -4.50
C ASP A 364 -3.39 -5.05 -5.42
N LEU A 365 -2.42 -4.27 -4.90
CA LEU A 365 -1.26 -3.78 -5.66
C LEU A 365 -0.07 -4.76 -5.65
N THR A 366 -0.15 -5.85 -4.88
CA THR A 366 0.90 -6.86 -4.85
C THR A 366 0.94 -7.61 -6.16
N SER A 367 2.10 -7.55 -6.84
CA SER A 367 2.33 -8.23 -8.12
C SER A 367 2.56 -9.74 -7.91
N ARG A 368 1.63 -10.38 -7.26
CA ARG A 368 1.56 -11.84 -7.06
C ARG A 368 0.17 -12.31 -7.44
N SER A 369 0.05 -13.54 -7.92
CA SER A 369 -1.26 -14.16 -8.00
C SER A 369 -1.81 -14.37 -6.59
N LEU A 370 -3.02 -13.93 -6.34
CA LEU A 370 -3.66 -13.98 -5.02
C LEU A 370 -4.76 -15.04 -5.05
N ILE A 371 -4.68 -16.01 -4.15
CA ILE A 371 -5.60 -17.12 -4.06
C ILE A 371 -6.13 -17.20 -2.63
N SER A 372 -7.43 -17.34 -2.45
CA SER A 372 -8.02 -17.63 -1.13
C SER A 372 -8.53 -19.05 -1.07
N LEU A 373 -8.18 -19.77 -0.01
CA LEU A 373 -8.68 -21.10 0.30
C LEU A 373 -9.55 -21.01 1.54
N ILE A 374 -10.82 -21.40 1.40
CA ILE A 374 -11.82 -21.35 2.48
C ILE A 374 -12.15 -22.79 2.85
N THR A 375 -11.73 -23.20 4.04
CA THR A 375 -11.88 -24.53 4.64
C THR A 375 -12.79 -24.45 5.87
N PRO A 376 -13.26 -25.57 6.44
CA PRO A 376 -14.14 -25.56 7.62
C PRO A 376 -13.59 -24.78 8.81
N ASP A 377 -12.27 -24.75 9.01
CA ASP A 377 -11.61 -23.99 10.07
C ASP A 377 -11.38 -22.51 9.74
N SER A 378 -11.81 -22.04 8.57
CA SER A 378 -11.60 -20.66 8.15
C SER A 378 -12.46 -19.66 8.94
N CYS A 379 -11.91 -18.45 9.14
CA CYS A 379 -12.61 -17.38 9.85
C CYS A 379 -12.82 -16.12 8.99
N PHE A 380 -13.03 -16.28 7.67
CA PHE A 380 -13.28 -15.17 6.77
C PHE A 380 -14.64 -14.51 7.05
N GLY A 381 -14.63 -13.48 7.90
CA GLY A 381 -15.80 -12.68 8.27
C GLY A 381 -15.52 -11.18 8.15
N GLY A 382 -16.53 -10.39 7.80
CA GLY A 382 -16.45 -8.94 7.71
C GLY A 382 -15.23 -8.43 6.94
N PHE A 383 -14.36 -7.63 7.58
CA PHE A 383 -13.17 -7.09 6.91
C PHE A 383 -12.16 -8.16 6.43
N LEU A 384 -12.13 -9.37 7.01
CA LEU A 384 -11.30 -10.45 6.50
C LEU A 384 -11.86 -11.04 5.19
N ALA A 385 -13.17 -10.99 4.96
CA ALA A 385 -13.76 -11.42 3.69
C ALA A 385 -13.31 -10.57 2.50
N GLU A 386 -12.85 -9.32 2.73
CA GLU A 386 -12.24 -8.48 1.70
C GLU A 386 -11.03 -9.15 1.01
N ILE A 387 -10.31 -10.03 1.72
CA ILE A 387 -9.18 -10.78 1.17
C ILE A 387 -9.66 -11.79 0.11
N ILE A 388 -10.82 -12.42 0.32
CA ILE A 388 -11.44 -13.30 -0.67
C ILE A 388 -11.72 -12.53 -1.97
N PHE A 389 -12.27 -11.32 -1.83
CA PHE A 389 -12.64 -10.49 -2.98
C PHE A 389 -11.44 -9.79 -3.64
N ALA A 390 -10.33 -9.62 -2.90
CA ALA A 390 -9.05 -9.16 -3.44
C ALA A 390 -8.31 -10.25 -4.21
N SER A 391 -8.65 -11.52 -3.97
CA SER A 391 -7.97 -12.66 -4.62
C SER A 391 -8.39 -12.81 -6.08
N ASP A 392 -7.43 -13.19 -6.92
CA ASP A 392 -7.67 -13.48 -8.34
C ASP A 392 -8.55 -14.73 -8.53
N ARG A 393 -8.43 -15.67 -7.60
CA ARG A 393 -9.33 -16.83 -7.46
C ARG A 393 -9.52 -17.20 -6.00
N SER A 394 -10.70 -17.71 -5.71
CA SER A 394 -11.08 -18.20 -4.38
C SER A 394 -11.76 -19.55 -4.51
N PHE A 395 -11.31 -20.51 -3.72
CA PHE A 395 -11.87 -21.86 -3.64
C PHE A 395 -12.47 -22.06 -2.27
N MET A 396 -13.64 -22.67 -2.21
CA MET A 396 -14.32 -22.98 -0.96
C MET A 396 -14.64 -24.47 -0.90
N CYS A 397 -14.23 -25.10 0.20
CA CYS A 397 -14.47 -26.53 0.39
C CYS A 397 -15.96 -26.77 0.64
N GLU A 398 -16.54 -27.71 -0.11
CA GLU A 398 -17.88 -28.22 0.08
C GLU A 398 -17.80 -29.57 0.79
N GLY A 399 -18.46 -29.67 1.93
CA GLY A 399 -18.38 -30.84 2.79
C GLY A 399 -17.56 -30.59 4.06
N VAL A 400 -17.19 -31.66 4.73
CA VAL A 400 -16.47 -31.65 6.00
C VAL A 400 -15.26 -32.57 5.92
N PHE A 401 -14.13 -32.09 6.40
CA PHE A 401 -12.96 -32.96 6.59
C PHE A 401 -13.15 -33.81 7.84
N GLU A 402 -12.63 -35.05 7.82
CA GLU A 402 -12.65 -35.95 8.99
C GLU A 402 -12.06 -35.31 10.27
N GLU A 403 -11.18 -34.32 10.10
CA GLU A 403 -10.52 -33.58 11.18
C GLU A 403 -11.42 -32.52 11.85
N PHE A 404 -12.56 -32.15 11.24
CA PHE A 404 -13.45 -31.08 11.69
C PHE A 404 -14.90 -31.62 11.84
N ASP A 405 -15.18 -32.27 12.93
CA ASP A 405 -16.48 -32.86 13.26
C ASP A 405 -17.69 -31.96 12.86
N ASP A 406 -18.40 -32.31 11.78
CA ASP A 406 -19.63 -31.68 11.26
C ASP A 406 -19.57 -30.14 11.01
N ILE A 407 -18.40 -29.55 10.89
CA ILE A 407 -18.24 -28.13 10.56
C ILE A 407 -18.09 -27.98 9.03
N GLU A 408 -18.94 -27.15 8.42
CA GLU A 408 -18.85 -26.77 7.04
C GLU A 408 -18.11 -25.43 6.88
N ALA A 409 -17.39 -25.26 5.77
CA ALA A 409 -16.78 -23.99 5.43
C ALA A 409 -17.85 -22.89 5.26
N SER A 410 -17.63 -21.74 5.87
CA SER A 410 -18.55 -20.61 5.76
C SER A 410 -17.82 -19.27 5.71
N ILE A 411 -18.47 -18.29 5.09
CA ILE A 411 -18.08 -16.88 5.09
C ILE A 411 -19.22 -16.05 5.67
N ILE A 412 -18.89 -14.94 6.34
CA ILE A 412 -19.89 -14.00 6.85
C ILE A 412 -19.56 -12.59 6.35
N LEU A 413 -20.51 -11.98 5.65
CA LEU A 413 -20.38 -10.61 5.17
C LEU A 413 -21.05 -9.63 6.11
N THR A 414 -20.55 -8.42 6.16
CA THR A 414 -21.14 -7.30 6.91
C THR A 414 -21.24 -6.06 6.01
N SER A 415 -21.88 -5.02 6.50
CA SER A 415 -21.98 -3.74 5.77
C SER A 415 -20.61 -3.14 5.39
N CYS A 416 -19.51 -3.52 6.05
CA CYS A 416 -18.17 -3.02 5.71
C CYS A 416 -17.71 -3.50 4.32
N ASN A 417 -18.23 -4.62 3.80
CA ASN A 417 -17.89 -5.14 2.48
C ASN A 417 -18.52 -4.33 1.32
N PHE A 418 -19.48 -3.47 1.64
CA PHE A 418 -20.18 -2.60 0.69
C PHE A 418 -19.63 -1.16 0.70
N GLY A 419 -18.32 -1.00 0.59
CA GLY A 419 -17.64 0.30 0.49
C GLY A 419 -16.88 0.76 1.73
N GLY A 420 -16.83 -0.05 2.80
CA GLY A 420 -16.06 0.28 4.01
C GLY A 420 -14.53 0.34 3.77
N HIS A 421 -14.05 -0.40 2.77
CA HIS A 421 -12.64 -0.48 2.41
C HIS A 421 -12.45 -0.33 0.89
N PRO A 422 -12.54 0.89 0.33
CA PRO A 422 -12.46 1.10 -1.11
C PRO A 422 -11.08 0.73 -1.67
N MET A 423 -11.09 0.21 -2.90
CA MET A 423 -9.90 -0.05 -3.71
C MET A 423 -9.26 1.26 -4.22
N CYS A 424 -8.12 1.16 -4.91
CA CYS A 424 -7.45 2.32 -5.52
C CYS A 424 -8.28 3.03 -6.59
N ASN A 425 -9.24 2.33 -7.24
CA ASN A 425 -10.15 2.90 -8.22
C ASN A 425 -11.42 3.54 -7.61
N GLY A 426 -11.54 3.55 -6.28
CA GLY A 426 -12.66 4.13 -5.53
C GLY A 426 -13.87 3.21 -5.36
N LEU A 427 -13.91 2.04 -6.00
CA LEU A 427 -14.98 1.04 -5.84
C LEU A 427 -14.68 0.10 -4.67
N SER A 428 -15.71 -0.55 -4.12
CA SER A 428 -15.52 -1.73 -3.29
C SER A 428 -15.07 -2.92 -4.16
N ARG A 429 -14.51 -3.95 -3.53
CA ARG A 429 -14.12 -5.18 -4.23
C ARG A 429 -15.33 -5.92 -4.76
N LEU A 430 -16.45 -5.89 -4.03
CA LEU A 430 -17.72 -6.45 -4.51
C LEU A 430 -18.25 -5.69 -5.72
N GLU A 431 -18.29 -4.35 -5.71
CA GLU A 431 -18.69 -3.56 -6.89
C GLU A 431 -17.82 -3.85 -8.11
N THR A 432 -16.50 -4.00 -7.91
CA THR A 432 -15.58 -4.35 -9.00
C THR A 432 -15.84 -5.77 -9.51
N ARG A 433 -16.10 -6.73 -8.63
CA ARG A 433 -16.43 -8.12 -8.97
C ARG A 433 -17.72 -8.24 -9.76
N PHE A 434 -18.75 -7.49 -9.38
CA PHE A 434 -20.08 -7.51 -9.97
C PHE A 434 -20.36 -6.32 -10.90
N LEU A 435 -19.33 -5.76 -11.55
CA LEU A 435 -19.43 -4.55 -12.36
C LEU A 435 -20.52 -4.62 -13.47
N GLY A 436 -20.72 -5.80 -14.04
CA GLY A 436 -21.77 -6.06 -15.05
C GLY A 436 -23.04 -6.72 -14.51
N GLN A 437 -23.14 -6.94 -13.19
CA GLN A 437 -24.19 -7.70 -12.51
C GLN A 437 -24.54 -7.04 -11.17
N GLN A 438 -24.79 -5.74 -11.18
CA GLN A 438 -24.99 -4.96 -9.94
C GLN A 438 -26.23 -5.40 -9.14
N GLU A 439 -27.22 -6.03 -9.78
CA GLU A 439 -28.38 -6.65 -9.12
C GLU A 439 -27.97 -7.72 -8.10
N MET A 440 -26.86 -8.43 -8.33
CA MET A 440 -26.33 -9.43 -7.38
C MET A 440 -25.96 -8.83 -6.03
N LEU A 441 -25.55 -7.56 -5.99
CA LEU A 441 -25.23 -6.87 -4.74
C LEU A 441 -26.43 -6.81 -3.80
N GLY A 442 -27.63 -6.58 -4.34
CA GLY A 442 -28.86 -6.58 -3.55
C GLY A 442 -29.19 -7.94 -2.96
N ASP A 443 -28.97 -9.03 -3.71
CA ASP A 443 -29.18 -10.40 -3.21
C ASP A 443 -28.18 -10.78 -2.12
N ILE A 444 -26.93 -10.29 -2.24
CA ILE A 444 -25.87 -10.49 -1.25
C ILE A 444 -26.18 -9.67 0.03
N GLU A 445 -26.67 -8.43 -0.10
CA GLU A 445 -27.07 -7.62 1.07
C GLU A 445 -28.13 -8.29 1.94
N LEU A 446 -29.01 -9.08 1.36
CA LEU A 446 -30.03 -9.85 2.11
C LEU A 446 -29.41 -10.97 2.98
N LYS A 447 -28.10 -11.25 2.83
CA LYS A 447 -27.38 -12.31 3.55
C LYS A 447 -26.37 -11.79 4.57
N LEU A 448 -26.34 -10.48 4.80
CA LEU A 448 -25.43 -9.90 5.79
C LEU A 448 -25.63 -10.52 7.17
N ASP A 449 -24.54 -10.62 7.92
CA ASP A 449 -24.46 -11.14 9.29
C ASP A 449 -24.91 -12.59 9.45
N THR A 450 -25.04 -13.34 8.34
CA THR A 450 -25.40 -14.76 8.35
C THR A 450 -24.32 -15.61 7.66
N PRO A 451 -24.09 -16.86 8.13
CA PRO A 451 -23.17 -17.77 7.43
C PRO A 451 -23.64 -18.07 6.01
N ILE A 452 -22.72 -17.98 5.06
CA ILE A 452 -22.91 -18.36 3.67
C ILE A 452 -22.00 -19.56 3.39
N PHE A 453 -22.58 -20.70 3.07
CA PHE A 453 -21.89 -21.96 2.85
C PHE A 453 -21.47 -22.12 1.38
N ALA A 454 -20.66 -23.13 1.07
CA ALA A 454 -19.96 -23.29 -0.21
C ALA A 454 -20.88 -23.23 -1.44
N GLU A 455 -21.93 -24.06 -1.52
CA GLU A 455 -22.89 -24.06 -2.63
C GLU A 455 -23.57 -22.69 -2.81
N GLN A 456 -23.92 -22.03 -1.70
CA GLN A 456 -24.54 -20.71 -1.76
C GLN A 456 -23.55 -19.63 -2.16
N ALA A 457 -22.31 -19.69 -1.68
CA ALA A 457 -21.24 -18.75 -2.04
C ALA A 457 -20.89 -18.83 -3.52
N ASP A 458 -20.83 -20.03 -4.09
CA ASP A 458 -20.60 -20.26 -5.50
C ASP A 458 -21.77 -19.72 -6.35
N ARG A 459 -23.01 -20.08 -5.99
CA ARG A 459 -24.21 -19.58 -6.70
C ARG A 459 -24.35 -18.06 -6.66
N LEU A 460 -23.94 -17.41 -5.56
CA LEU A 460 -23.92 -15.94 -5.44
C LEU A 460 -22.70 -15.30 -6.11
N GLY A 461 -21.77 -16.08 -6.65
CA GLY A 461 -20.54 -15.58 -7.26
C GLY A 461 -19.54 -15.00 -6.28
N LEU A 462 -19.64 -15.30 -4.99
CA LEU A 462 -18.72 -14.83 -3.94
C LEU A 462 -17.37 -15.56 -3.94
N VAL A 463 -17.37 -16.80 -4.45
CA VAL A 463 -16.14 -17.59 -4.69
C VAL A 463 -16.01 -17.91 -6.17
N SER A 464 -14.83 -18.34 -6.60
CA SER A 464 -14.59 -18.73 -7.99
C SER A 464 -15.07 -20.15 -8.30
N ALA A 465 -15.03 -21.01 -7.29
CA ALA A 465 -15.55 -22.37 -7.33
C ALA A 465 -15.75 -22.94 -5.92
N SER A 466 -16.72 -23.81 -5.76
CA SER A 466 -16.78 -24.79 -4.66
C SER A 466 -16.18 -26.11 -5.12
N CYS A 467 -15.47 -26.79 -4.24
CA CYS A 467 -14.83 -28.07 -4.50
C CYS A 467 -15.22 -29.07 -3.40
N ASP A 468 -15.54 -30.28 -3.83
CA ASP A 468 -15.79 -31.42 -2.97
C ASP A 468 -14.59 -31.71 -2.05
N ASP A 469 -14.82 -32.18 -0.83
CA ASP A 469 -13.78 -32.49 0.13
C ASP A 469 -12.83 -33.60 -0.33
N ILE A 470 -13.33 -34.54 -1.14
CA ILE A 470 -12.56 -35.67 -1.68
C ILE A 470 -11.52 -35.18 -2.69
N ASP A 471 -11.91 -34.26 -3.56
CA ASP A 471 -11.07 -33.77 -4.65
C ASP A 471 -10.30 -32.49 -4.29
N TRP A 472 -10.54 -31.90 -3.10
CA TRP A 472 -10.01 -30.60 -2.67
C TRP A 472 -8.50 -30.45 -2.85
N ASP A 473 -7.72 -31.36 -2.30
CA ASP A 473 -6.26 -31.26 -2.31
C ASP A 473 -5.69 -31.36 -3.72
N ASP A 474 -6.27 -32.22 -4.56
CA ASP A 474 -5.84 -32.40 -5.96
C ASP A 474 -6.21 -31.19 -6.81
N GLU A 475 -7.41 -30.65 -6.70
CA GLU A 475 -7.86 -29.45 -7.44
C GLU A 475 -7.00 -28.24 -7.09
N VAL A 476 -6.78 -27.98 -5.81
CA VAL A 476 -5.92 -26.88 -5.33
C VAL A 476 -4.48 -27.05 -5.83
N ARG A 477 -3.92 -28.26 -5.69
CA ARG A 477 -2.55 -28.56 -6.14
C ARG A 477 -2.38 -28.36 -7.64
N LEU A 478 -3.26 -28.92 -8.45
CA LEU A 478 -3.22 -28.80 -9.91
C LEU A 478 -3.31 -27.35 -10.36
N PHE A 479 -4.20 -26.58 -9.73
CA PHE A 479 -4.34 -25.15 -10.00
C PHE A 479 -3.06 -24.36 -9.66
N LEU A 480 -2.44 -24.62 -8.50
CA LEU A 480 -1.20 -23.94 -8.10
C LEU A 480 -0.02 -24.29 -9.01
N GLU A 481 0.12 -25.58 -9.38
CA GLU A 481 1.14 -26.04 -10.35
C GLU A 481 0.96 -25.36 -11.72
N GLU A 482 -0.27 -25.29 -12.22
CA GLU A 482 -0.58 -24.58 -13.46
C GLU A 482 -0.23 -23.09 -13.34
N ARG A 483 -0.71 -22.42 -12.30
CA ARG A 483 -0.52 -20.96 -12.10
C ARG A 483 0.95 -20.59 -12.02
N THR A 484 1.75 -21.35 -11.30
CA THR A 484 3.20 -21.14 -11.17
C THR A 484 3.99 -21.49 -12.43
N SER A 485 3.40 -22.22 -13.37
CA SER A 485 4.03 -22.57 -14.66
C SER A 485 4.04 -21.41 -15.66
N PHE A 486 3.15 -20.42 -15.50
CA PHE A 486 3.04 -19.30 -16.43
C PHE A 486 4.16 -18.27 -16.28
N SER A 487 4.33 -17.43 -17.31
CA SER A 487 5.26 -16.30 -17.24
C SER A 487 4.86 -15.31 -16.14
N PRO A 488 5.73 -15.04 -15.15
CA PRO A 488 5.43 -14.08 -14.09
C PRO A 488 5.22 -12.66 -14.63
N ASP A 489 5.91 -12.26 -15.70
CA ASP A 489 5.72 -10.97 -16.35
C ASP A 489 4.30 -10.84 -16.93
N ALA A 490 3.82 -11.86 -17.65
CA ALA A 490 2.49 -11.88 -18.24
C ALA A 490 1.39 -11.90 -17.18
N LEU A 491 1.57 -12.69 -16.12
CA LEU A 491 0.63 -12.73 -15.00
C LEU A 491 0.54 -11.38 -14.28
N SER A 492 1.67 -10.71 -13.98
CA SER A 492 1.67 -9.39 -13.33
C SER A 492 0.89 -8.36 -14.14
N ALA A 493 1.10 -8.35 -15.47
CA ALA A 493 0.40 -7.43 -16.35
C ALA A 493 -1.10 -7.75 -16.47
N MET A 494 -1.46 -9.03 -16.61
CA MET A 494 -2.85 -9.45 -16.68
C MET A 494 -3.60 -9.07 -15.40
N GLU A 495 -3.05 -9.42 -14.24
CA GLU A 495 -3.64 -9.15 -12.93
C GLU A 495 -3.80 -7.64 -12.68
N ALA A 496 -2.78 -6.82 -13.00
CA ALA A 496 -2.87 -5.37 -12.90
C ALA A 496 -3.96 -4.75 -13.78
N ASN A 497 -4.31 -5.39 -14.91
CA ASN A 497 -5.38 -4.92 -15.78
C ASN A 497 -6.76 -5.44 -15.36
N THR A 498 -6.86 -6.65 -14.81
CA THR A 498 -8.15 -7.25 -14.43
C THR A 498 -8.66 -6.80 -13.07
N ARG A 499 -7.77 -6.62 -12.06
CA ARG A 499 -8.15 -6.23 -10.70
C ARG A 499 -8.81 -4.86 -10.60
N PHE A 500 -8.48 -3.94 -11.50
CA PHE A 500 -8.95 -2.55 -11.46
C PHE A 500 -9.90 -2.25 -12.62
N ALA A 501 -10.90 -3.11 -12.84
CA ALA A 501 -12.04 -2.78 -13.69
C ALA A 501 -12.82 -1.59 -13.10
N GLY A 502 -13.52 -0.82 -13.91
CA GLY A 502 -14.39 0.28 -13.41
C GLY A 502 -14.09 1.65 -14.04
N PRO A 503 -14.03 2.74 -13.28
CA PRO A 503 -14.45 4.09 -13.70
C PRO A 503 -13.65 4.79 -14.80
N GLU A 504 -12.53 4.29 -15.27
CA GLU A 504 -11.84 4.84 -16.44
C GLU A 504 -12.60 4.51 -17.75
N THR A 505 -12.40 5.30 -18.81
CA THR A 505 -12.92 4.95 -20.14
C THR A 505 -12.19 3.74 -20.73
N MET A 506 -12.86 3.00 -21.62
CA MET A 506 -12.26 1.86 -22.33
C MET A 506 -10.96 2.27 -23.04
N GLU A 507 -10.96 3.43 -23.69
CA GLU A 507 -9.81 3.93 -24.46
C GLU A 507 -8.62 4.26 -23.57
N THR A 508 -8.84 4.94 -22.44
CA THR A 508 -7.74 5.23 -21.50
C THR A 508 -7.15 3.97 -20.88
N LYS A 509 -7.98 2.96 -20.60
CA LYS A 509 -7.51 1.66 -20.13
C LYS A 509 -6.67 0.92 -21.15
N ILE A 510 -7.13 0.88 -22.41
CA ILE A 510 -6.40 0.21 -23.49
C ILE A 510 -5.08 0.92 -23.77
N PHE A 511 -5.11 2.23 -24.00
CA PHE A 511 -3.91 2.94 -24.47
C PHE A 511 -3.01 3.44 -23.34
N GLY A 512 -3.56 3.84 -22.21
CA GLY A 512 -2.78 4.31 -21.06
C GLY A 512 -2.27 3.19 -20.15
N ARG A 513 -2.95 2.02 -20.12
CA ARG A 513 -2.62 0.92 -19.20
C ARG A 513 -2.21 -0.36 -19.93
N LEU A 514 -3.13 -0.99 -20.67
CA LEU A 514 -2.85 -2.27 -21.32
C LEU A 514 -1.68 -2.17 -22.32
N THR A 515 -1.68 -1.15 -23.17
CA THR A 515 -0.60 -0.93 -24.15
C THR A 515 0.75 -0.67 -23.46
N ALA A 516 0.78 0.06 -22.34
CA ALA A 516 2.01 0.30 -21.58
C ALA A 516 2.57 -1.02 -20.99
N TRP A 517 1.71 -1.87 -20.42
CA TRP A 517 2.10 -3.20 -19.94
C TRP A 517 2.58 -4.09 -21.08
N GLN A 518 1.87 -4.12 -22.21
CA GLN A 518 2.25 -4.93 -23.37
C GLN A 518 3.59 -4.46 -23.96
N ASN A 519 3.84 -3.14 -24.02
CA ASN A 519 5.13 -2.59 -24.45
C ASN A 519 6.26 -3.06 -23.52
N TRP A 520 6.05 -3.08 -22.20
CA TRP A 520 7.01 -3.61 -21.25
C TRP A 520 7.26 -5.11 -21.44
N ILE A 521 6.19 -5.93 -21.61
CA ILE A 521 6.30 -7.39 -21.83
C ILE A 521 7.14 -7.70 -23.07
N PHE A 522 6.96 -6.96 -24.16
CA PHE A 522 7.72 -7.15 -25.40
C PHE A 522 9.23 -6.88 -25.29
N GLN A 523 9.70 -6.39 -24.17
CA GLN A 523 11.11 -6.22 -23.84
C GLN A 523 11.62 -7.24 -22.81
N ARG A 524 10.73 -8.09 -22.26
CA ARG A 524 11.10 -9.03 -21.21
C ARG A 524 11.67 -10.33 -21.78
N PRO A 525 12.77 -10.87 -21.18
CA PRO A 525 13.36 -12.13 -21.63
C PRO A 525 12.37 -13.30 -21.67
N ASN A 526 11.43 -13.37 -20.72
CA ASN A 526 10.40 -14.42 -20.68
C ASN A 526 9.51 -14.44 -21.93
N ALA A 527 9.31 -13.29 -22.59
CA ALA A 527 8.54 -13.21 -23.83
C ALA A 527 9.44 -13.38 -25.07
N VAL A 528 10.53 -12.58 -25.19
CA VAL A 528 11.28 -12.39 -26.43
C VAL A 528 12.73 -12.87 -26.39
N GLY A 529 13.25 -13.32 -25.24
CA GLY A 529 14.60 -13.88 -25.08
C GLY A 529 14.78 -15.20 -25.85
N ASP A 530 15.98 -15.74 -25.86
CA ASP A 530 16.29 -16.97 -26.60
C ASP A 530 15.49 -18.19 -26.12
N ASN A 531 15.20 -18.24 -24.80
CA ASN A 531 14.32 -19.23 -24.18
C ASN A 531 12.89 -18.71 -23.96
N GLY A 532 12.56 -17.55 -24.52
CA GLY A 532 11.26 -16.89 -24.33
C GLY A 532 10.15 -17.54 -25.17
N ALA A 533 8.92 -17.39 -24.68
CA ALA A 533 7.75 -18.08 -25.23
C ALA A 533 7.51 -17.77 -26.72
N LEU A 534 7.70 -16.53 -27.18
CA LEU A 534 7.46 -16.15 -28.58
C LEU A 534 8.44 -16.82 -29.55
N LYS A 535 9.72 -17.02 -29.16
CA LYS A 535 10.70 -17.71 -30.00
C LYS A 535 10.51 -19.21 -30.01
N LEU A 536 10.05 -19.79 -28.92
CA LEU A 536 9.88 -21.24 -28.81
C LEU A 536 8.51 -21.73 -29.29
N TYR A 537 7.57 -20.81 -29.54
CA TYR A 537 6.24 -21.16 -30.04
C TYR A 537 6.33 -21.96 -31.36
N GLY A 538 5.66 -23.10 -31.42
CA GLY A 538 5.66 -23.98 -32.57
C GLY A 538 6.90 -24.87 -32.73
N THR A 539 7.92 -24.78 -31.86
CA THR A 539 9.14 -25.61 -31.94
C THR A 539 9.03 -26.93 -31.17
N GLY A 540 7.94 -27.12 -30.40
CA GLY A 540 7.79 -28.28 -29.50
C GLY A 540 8.59 -28.19 -28.19
N LYS A 541 9.33 -27.11 -27.98
CA LYS A 541 10.05 -26.82 -26.72
C LYS A 541 9.20 -25.95 -25.79
N LYS A 542 9.26 -26.22 -24.48
CA LYS A 542 8.67 -25.34 -23.47
C LYS A 542 9.61 -24.16 -23.19
N ALA A 543 9.02 -22.98 -22.96
CA ALA A 543 9.76 -21.83 -22.46
C ALA A 543 10.21 -22.08 -21.01
N ASP A 544 11.39 -21.57 -20.68
CA ASP A 544 11.92 -21.55 -19.31
C ASP A 544 11.93 -20.10 -18.81
N PHE A 545 11.16 -19.84 -17.76
CA PHE A 545 10.91 -18.49 -17.28
C PHE A 545 11.75 -18.16 -16.04
N ASP A 546 12.36 -16.97 -16.03
CA ASP A 546 12.80 -16.35 -14.77
C ASP A 546 11.56 -16.11 -13.89
N LYS A 547 11.51 -16.75 -12.75
CA LYS A 547 10.33 -16.79 -11.87
C LYS A 547 10.15 -15.53 -11.03
N LYS A 548 11.11 -14.60 -11.03
CA LYS A 548 11.03 -13.37 -10.24
C LYS A 548 9.87 -12.48 -10.67
N ARG A 549 9.11 -12.03 -9.69
CA ARG A 549 7.99 -11.11 -9.86
C ARG A 549 8.23 -9.78 -9.17
N VAL A 550 7.66 -8.69 -9.74
CA VAL A 550 7.77 -7.33 -9.23
C VAL A 550 6.47 -6.53 -9.41
#